data_8d5028bb92b4d77f2024552d50676416
#
_entry.id   8d5028bb92b4d77f2024552d50676416
#
_cell.length_a   1.000
_cell.length_b   1.000
_cell.length_c   1.000
_cell.angle_alpha   90.00
_cell.angle_beta   90.00
_cell.angle_gamma   90.00
#
_symmetry.space_group_name_H-M   'P 1'
#
loop_
_entity.id
_entity.type
_entity.pdbx_description
1 polymer ?
#
loop_
_entity_poly.entity_id
_entity_poly.type
_entity_poly.pdbx_seq_one_letter_code
_entity_poly.pdbx_strand_id
1 'polypeptide(L)'
;MTTSPSTPSAPAVTSITKVGFGREPRPVPLIDLATPLLTIDLDALDHNVVTMAAWCREAGVDLAPHGKTTMAPEIWRRQLDAGAWGITLATAFQVAVAREAGVPTVVLAGTAFAPATLAALAAPGTDVLMWVDSVETVRLVDAALARAEAERPLAVLVEFGSPLGRTGARSVREALLVAEAVAASPHLVLAGVAGYEGALTHDVDAAGVAVVDEYLRGLLDVLDGIGAPAFDPWLSSGHDVVLTAGGSVYFDRVVAVLGDRHDPSGLQGPRTRVVLRSGSYVAHDHDLYRRLTPFARDTGPTTAGGAGGVDADVTVAVGDGSAGSQADREMGGPTDGELTGFDGAAEGFGAERSEEPHAVPAGSSPTGPGAEASTGFSFLPTLELWASVVSRPEPGLALLNVGRRDTSDDEGFPVPLEAWRPQAADRRLPGVLDGSHVSGLNDQHAFLRLDPASGLQVGDLVRLGVSHPCTTIDKWNEIATVRGSADRRGVPPVVEGSITTRF
;
A
#
# COMPACT_ATOMS: atom_id res chain seq x y z
N MET A 1 35.01 -20.88 56.30
CA MET A 1 34.50 -20.90 54.93
C MET A 1 33.02 -20.56 54.97
N THR A 2 32.70 -19.29 54.79
CA THR A 2 31.34 -18.77 54.80
C THR A 2 30.89 -18.60 53.33
N THR A 3 29.97 -19.46 52.91
CA THR A 3 29.34 -19.38 51.60
C THR A 3 28.34 -18.21 51.58
N SER A 4 28.65 -17.19 50.80
CA SER A 4 27.68 -16.10 50.50
C SER A 4 26.47 -16.64 49.73
N PRO A 5 25.23 -16.25 50.06
CA PRO A 5 24.07 -16.65 49.30
C PRO A 5 24.09 -15.95 47.93
N SER A 6 23.99 -16.73 46.85
CA SER A 6 23.83 -16.24 45.51
C SER A 6 22.49 -15.51 45.42
N THR A 7 22.54 -14.21 45.10
CA THR A 7 21.36 -13.40 44.77
C THR A 7 20.68 -14.03 43.53
N PRO A 8 19.37 -14.31 43.56
CA PRO A 8 18.67 -14.77 42.35
C PRO A 8 18.77 -13.69 41.29
N SER A 9 19.28 -14.02 40.11
CA SER A 9 19.26 -13.11 38.96
C SER A 9 17.82 -12.77 38.65
N ALA A 10 17.50 -11.48 38.60
CA ALA A 10 16.22 -11.03 38.13
C ALA A 10 15.90 -11.63 36.75
N PRO A 11 14.67 -12.10 36.49
CA PRO A 11 14.32 -12.64 35.21
C PRO A 11 14.60 -11.56 34.14
N ALA A 12 15.29 -11.94 33.08
CA ALA A 12 15.52 -11.05 31.96
C ALA A 12 14.16 -10.66 31.40
N VAL A 13 13.76 -9.40 31.58
CA VAL A 13 12.55 -8.85 31.00
C VAL A 13 12.77 -8.79 29.50
N THR A 14 12.24 -9.75 28.77
CA THR A 14 12.19 -9.73 27.31
C THR A 14 11.03 -8.82 26.93
N SER A 15 11.27 -7.51 26.92
CA SER A 15 10.27 -6.57 26.41
C SER A 15 10.52 -6.38 24.92
N ILE A 16 9.59 -6.89 24.09
CA ILE A 16 9.46 -6.46 22.72
C ILE A 16 8.80 -5.09 22.79
N THR A 17 9.52 -4.06 22.37
CA THR A 17 8.97 -2.72 22.22
C THR A 17 8.84 -2.41 20.73
N LYS A 18 8.08 -1.38 20.36
CA LYS A 18 8.05 -0.85 18.98
C LYS A 18 9.43 -0.50 18.41
N VAL A 19 10.45 -0.41 19.26
CA VAL A 19 11.83 -0.01 18.94
C VAL A 19 12.83 -1.16 18.95
N GLY A 20 12.42 -2.40 19.20
CA GLY A 20 13.29 -3.57 19.06
C GLY A 20 13.31 -4.54 20.23
N PHE A 21 13.86 -5.73 19.95
CA PHE A 21 14.16 -6.74 20.95
C PHE A 21 15.46 -6.38 21.68
N GLY A 22 15.38 -6.22 22.97
CA GLY A 22 16.57 -6.13 23.81
C GLY A 22 17.27 -7.49 23.95
N ARG A 23 18.23 -7.82 23.08
CA ARG A 23 19.05 -9.04 22.99
C ARG A 23 18.41 -10.25 22.30
N GLU A 24 19.29 -11.09 21.73
CA GLU A 24 19.03 -12.24 20.84
C GLU A 24 17.71 -12.97 21.08
N PRO A 25 16.87 -13.07 20.06
CA PRO A 25 15.54 -13.65 20.17
C PRO A 25 15.67 -15.15 20.49
N ARG A 26 15.34 -15.51 21.71
CA ARG A 26 14.99 -16.90 22.02
C ARG A 26 13.52 -17.07 21.65
N PRO A 27 13.11 -18.23 21.11
CA PRO A 27 11.69 -18.50 20.91
C PRO A 27 10.91 -18.26 22.20
N VAL A 28 9.94 -17.33 22.17
CA VAL A 28 9.13 -16.95 23.34
C VAL A 28 7.66 -17.12 23.01
N PRO A 29 6.87 -17.82 23.83
CA PRO A 29 5.43 -17.86 23.65
C PRO A 29 4.87 -16.44 23.61
N LEU A 30 4.07 -16.12 22.61
CA LEU A 30 3.51 -14.78 22.41
C LEU A 30 2.73 -14.30 23.63
N ILE A 31 2.02 -15.21 24.31
CA ILE A 31 1.23 -14.90 25.50
C ILE A 31 2.05 -14.42 26.70
N ASP A 32 3.38 -14.62 26.69
CA ASP A 32 4.29 -14.19 27.73
C ASP A 32 4.89 -12.80 27.43
N LEU A 33 4.50 -12.21 26.27
CA LEU A 33 5.01 -10.91 25.81
C LEU A 33 4.03 -9.76 26.17
N ALA A 34 4.60 -8.57 26.28
CA ALA A 34 3.81 -7.36 26.48
C ALA A 34 3.03 -7.01 25.21
N THR A 35 1.81 -6.52 25.39
CA THR A 35 0.96 -5.97 24.32
C THR A 35 0.84 -4.44 24.47
N PRO A 36 0.51 -3.69 23.38
CA PRO A 36 0.19 -4.18 22.04
C PRO A 36 1.42 -4.76 21.33
N LEU A 37 1.20 -5.76 20.47
CA LEU A 37 2.26 -6.41 19.69
C LEU A 37 1.77 -6.67 18.28
N LEU A 38 2.53 -6.22 17.27
CA LEU A 38 2.32 -6.58 15.87
C LEU A 38 3.17 -7.80 15.52
N THR A 39 2.56 -8.81 14.92
CA THR A 39 3.24 -10.00 14.39
C THR A 39 3.07 -10.12 12.89
N ILE A 40 4.06 -10.74 12.25
CA ILE A 40 4.02 -11.16 10.86
C ILE A 40 4.27 -12.67 10.76
N ASP A 41 3.37 -13.38 10.10
CA ASP A 41 3.52 -14.80 9.81
C ASP A 41 4.42 -14.99 8.59
N LEU A 42 5.61 -15.57 8.81
CA LEU A 42 6.59 -15.79 7.75
C LEU A 42 6.15 -16.84 6.73
N ASP A 43 5.36 -17.83 7.11
CA ASP A 43 4.88 -18.85 6.18
C ASP A 43 3.82 -18.25 5.23
N ALA A 44 2.92 -17.43 5.75
CA ALA A 44 1.95 -16.68 4.94
C ALA A 44 2.66 -15.63 4.05
N LEU A 45 3.69 -14.95 4.57
CA LEU A 45 4.51 -14.01 3.81
C LEU A 45 5.20 -14.71 2.62
N ASP A 46 5.89 -15.82 2.88
CA ASP A 46 6.59 -16.59 1.85
C ASP A 46 5.60 -17.16 0.81
N HIS A 47 4.42 -17.63 1.25
CA HIS A 47 3.33 -18.04 0.37
C HIS A 47 2.91 -16.89 -0.57
N ASN A 48 2.67 -15.69 -0.05
CA ASN A 48 2.25 -14.54 -0.87
C ASN A 48 3.33 -14.13 -1.88
N VAL A 49 4.59 -14.13 -1.45
CA VAL A 49 5.74 -13.82 -2.34
C VAL A 49 5.81 -14.81 -3.50
N VAL A 50 5.74 -16.11 -3.21
CA VAL A 50 5.79 -17.18 -4.23
C VAL A 50 4.57 -17.14 -5.13
N THR A 51 3.38 -16.92 -4.57
CA THR A 51 2.11 -16.84 -5.32
C THR A 51 2.14 -15.71 -6.34
N MET A 52 2.52 -14.49 -5.94
CA MET A 52 2.59 -13.35 -6.86
C MET A 52 3.67 -13.55 -7.94
N ALA A 53 4.83 -14.07 -7.57
CA ALA A 53 5.90 -14.37 -8.50
C ALA A 53 5.50 -15.43 -9.54
N ALA A 54 4.79 -16.48 -9.13
CA ALA A 54 4.26 -17.51 -10.01
C ALA A 54 3.22 -16.92 -10.97
N TRP A 55 2.27 -16.15 -10.45
CA TRP A 55 1.23 -15.51 -11.25
C TRP A 55 1.82 -14.54 -12.29
N CYS A 56 2.77 -13.69 -11.93
CA CYS A 56 3.43 -12.78 -12.88
C CYS A 56 4.15 -13.55 -13.99
N ARG A 57 4.80 -14.67 -13.66
CA ARG A 57 5.48 -15.52 -14.63
C ARG A 57 4.49 -16.17 -15.61
N GLU A 58 3.35 -16.66 -15.11
CA GLU A 58 2.28 -17.23 -15.96
C GLU A 58 1.63 -16.16 -16.83
N ALA A 59 1.47 -14.96 -16.30
CA ALA A 59 0.92 -13.81 -17.02
C ALA A 59 1.92 -13.19 -18.02
N GLY A 60 3.19 -13.59 -17.98
CA GLY A 60 4.23 -13.09 -18.88
C GLY A 60 4.56 -11.62 -18.64
N VAL A 61 4.61 -11.16 -17.39
CA VAL A 61 4.95 -9.77 -17.02
C VAL A 61 5.95 -9.73 -15.86
N ASP A 62 6.61 -8.60 -15.68
CA ASP A 62 7.54 -8.39 -14.59
C ASP A 62 6.86 -7.73 -13.36
N LEU A 63 7.51 -7.82 -12.21
CA LEU A 63 7.06 -7.24 -10.95
C LEU A 63 8.14 -6.35 -10.33
N ALA A 64 7.78 -5.13 -9.97
CA ALA A 64 8.55 -4.25 -9.08
C ALA A 64 7.66 -3.82 -7.91
N PRO A 65 7.49 -4.67 -6.88
CA PRO A 65 6.49 -4.45 -5.84
C PRO A 65 6.74 -3.14 -5.09
N HIS A 66 5.66 -2.48 -4.65
CA HIS A 66 5.75 -1.22 -3.92
C HIS A 66 6.27 -1.45 -2.49
N GLY A 67 7.56 -1.22 -2.30
CA GLY A 67 8.26 -1.42 -1.03
C GLY A 67 7.86 -0.45 0.09
N LYS A 68 7.16 0.66 -0.24
CA LYS A 68 6.66 1.62 0.76
C LYS A 68 5.72 0.98 1.79
N THR A 69 5.05 -0.12 1.42
CA THR A 69 4.11 -0.81 2.31
C THR A 69 4.82 -1.33 3.56
N THR A 70 5.99 -1.91 3.38
CA THR A 70 6.71 -2.57 4.48
C THR A 70 7.93 -1.79 4.97
N MET A 71 8.58 -1.03 4.10
CA MET A 71 9.89 -0.42 4.33
C MET A 71 10.87 -1.37 5.02
N ALA A 72 10.80 -2.65 4.69
CA ALA A 72 11.59 -3.72 5.29
C ALA A 72 12.51 -4.36 4.24
N PRO A 73 13.82 -4.06 4.24
CA PRO A 73 14.79 -4.62 3.29
C PRO A 73 14.81 -6.15 3.24
N GLU A 74 14.52 -6.82 4.36
CA GLU A 74 14.44 -8.27 4.40
C GLU A 74 13.28 -8.81 3.55
N ILE A 75 12.11 -8.15 3.58
CA ILE A 75 10.96 -8.52 2.74
C ILE A 75 11.27 -8.22 1.28
N TRP A 76 11.89 -7.08 0.97
CA TRP A 76 12.30 -6.75 -0.41
C TRP A 76 13.26 -7.79 -0.98
N ARG A 77 14.20 -8.28 -0.19
CA ARG A 77 15.12 -9.34 -0.61
C ARG A 77 14.35 -10.62 -0.97
N ARG A 78 13.40 -11.06 -0.15
CA ARG A 78 12.55 -12.23 -0.46
C ARG A 78 11.81 -12.06 -1.79
N GLN A 79 11.31 -10.85 -2.07
CA GLN A 79 10.62 -10.54 -3.34
C GLN A 79 11.60 -10.56 -4.53
N LEU A 80 12.79 -9.98 -4.38
CA LEU A 80 13.84 -10.02 -5.41
C LEU A 80 14.35 -11.46 -5.66
N ASP A 81 14.58 -12.24 -4.61
CA ASP A 81 15.00 -13.63 -4.70
C ASP A 81 13.94 -14.52 -5.39
N ALA A 82 12.65 -14.16 -5.27
CA ALA A 82 11.54 -14.81 -5.96
C ALA A 82 11.40 -14.38 -7.44
N GLY A 83 12.21 -13.42 -7.90
CA GLY A 83 12.28 -12.98 -9.28
C GLY A 83 11.65 -11.61 -9.57
N ALA A 84 11.38 -10.77 -8.55
CA ALA A 84 10.99 -9.39 -8.82
C ALA A 84 12.12 -8.64 -9.56
N TRP A 85 11.73 -7.90 -10.60
CA TRP A 85 12.64 -7.13 -11.46
C TRP A 85 13.30 -5.95 -10.74
N GLY A 86 12.60 -5.37 -9.76
CA GLY A 86 13.05 -4.23 -8.98
C GLY A 86 12.11 -3.97 -7.80
N ILE A 87 12.26 -2.82 -7.17
CA ILE A 87 11.37 -2.36 -6.08
C ILE A 87 10.82 -0.98 -6.44
N THR A 88 9.52 -0.76 -6.22
CA THR A 88 8.90 0.57 -6.38
C THR A 88 8.87 1.28 -5.03
N LEU A 89 9.21 2.57 -5.03
CA LEU A 89 9.23 3.42 -3.85
C LEU A 89 8.56 4.77 -4.13
N ALA A 90 8.17 5.50 -3.09
CA ALA A 90 7.41 6.73 -3.23
C ALA A 90 8.25 8.00 -3.02
N THR A 91 9.38 7.92 -2.33
CA THR A 91 10.20 9.09 -1.96
C THR A 91 11.70 8.81 -2.13
N ALA A 92 12.48 9.87 -2.32
CA ALA A 92 13.93 9.76 -2.43
C ALA A 92 14.58 9.20 -1.14
N PHE A 93 14.02 9.46 0.03
CA PHE A 93 14.46 8.85 1.29
C PHE A 93 14.36 7.32 1.21
N GLN A 94 13.22 6.80 0.74
CA GLN A 94 13.02 5.36 0.59
C GLN A 94 14.00 4.76 -0.44
N VAL A 95 14.35 5.51 -1.50
CA VAL A 95 15.39 5.09 -2.46
C VAL A 95 16.76 4.99 -1.79
N ALA A 96 17.10 5.89 -0.86
CA ALA A 96 18.36 5.79 -0.11
C ALA A 96 18.42 4.49 0.72
N VAL A 97 17.32 4.11 1.39
CA VAL A 97 17.21 2.83 2.09
C VAL A 97 17.38 1.64 1.13
N ALA A 98 16.78 1.69 -0.06
CA ALA A 98 16.91 0.64 -1.06
C ALA A 98 18.35 0.49 -1.57
N ARG A 99 19.07 1.61 -1.77
CA ARG A 99 20.50 1.60 -2.12
C ARG A 99 21.36 0.95 -1.05
N GLU A 100 21.15 1.31 0.23
CA GLU A 100 21.82 0.67 1.37
C GLU A 100 21.56 -0.84 1.41
N ALA A 101 20.34 -1.24 1.04
CA ALA A 101 19.93 -2.65 0.96
C ALA A 101 20.45 -3.39 -0.28
N GLY A 102 21.11 -2.70 -1.21
CA GLY A 102 21.64 -3.29 -2.45
C GLY A 102 20.58 -3.63 -3.49
N VAL A 103 19.45 -2.92 -3.51
CA VAL A 103 18.40 -3.09 -4.52
C VAL A 103 18.94 -2.61 -5.88
N PRO A 104 18.95 -3.46 -6.93
CA PRO A 104 19.58 -3.12 -8.21
C PRO A 104 18.77 -2.09 -9.02
N THR A 105 17.43 -2.20 -8.98
CA THR A 105 16.53 -1.36 -9.79
C THR A 105 15.40 -0.82 -8.92
N VAL A 106 15.16 0.49 -9.00
CA VAL A 106 14.11 1.18 -8.26
C VAL A 106 13.24 2.00 -9.20
N VAL A 107 11.93 1.78 -9.16
CA VAL A 107 10.94 2.70 -9.72
C VAL A 107 10.56 3.71 -8.64
N LEU A 108 10.97 4.97 -8.81
CA LEU A 108 10.53 6.05 -7.93
C LEU A 108 9.20 6.62 -8.44
N ALA A 109 8.10 6.16 -7.86
CA ALA A 109 6.74 6.58 -8.18
C ALA A 109 6.42 7.96 -7.58
N GLY A 110 7.17 8.96 -8.00
CA GLY A 110 7.11 10.35 -7.56
C GLY A 110 8.30 11.13 -8.10
N THR A 111 8.35 12.42 -7.78
CA THR A 111 9.37 13.35 -8.28
C THR A 111 10.18 13.95 -7.12
N ALA A 112 11.42 14.32 -7.40
CA ALA A 112 12.31 15.08 -6.51
C ALA A 112 12.81 16.36 -7.21
N PHE A 113 13.14 17.39 -6.44
CA PHE A 113 13.57 18.67 -6.99
C PHE A 113 14.88 19.19 -6.39
N ALA A 114 15.29 18.71 -5.22
CA ALA A 114 16.51 19.15 -4.57
C ALA A 114 17.76 18.67 -5.36
N PRO A 115 18.71 19.55 -5.75
CA PRO A 115 19.84 19.18 -6.59
C PRO A 115 20.68 18.03 -6.03
N ALA A 116 21.02 18.06 -4.74
CA ALA A 116 21.79 16.99 -4.11
C ALA A 116 21.04 15.65 -4.09
N THR A 117 19.72 15.68 -3.91
CA THR A 117 18.87 14.49 -3.99
C THR A 117 18.85 13.91 -5.39
N LEU A 118 18.67 14.75 -6.42
CA LEU A 118 18.65 14.32 -7.81
C LEU A 118 20.01 13.75 -8.25
N ALA A 119 21.11 14.38 -7.85
CA ALA A 119 22.45 13.82 -8.10
C ALA A 119 22.62 12.45 -7.44
N ALA A 120 22.13 12.29 -6.20
CA ALA A 120 22.13 11.00 -5.52
C ALA A 120 21.26 9.98 -6.23
N LEU A 121 20.09 10.33 -6.78
CA LEU A 121 19.26 9.44 -7.58
C LEU A 121 19.96 9.04 -8.89
N ALA A 122 20.68 9.95 -9.54
CA ALA A 122 21.44 9.68 -10.75
C ALA A 122 22.76 8.94 -10.52
N ALA A 123 23.24 8.82 -9.26
CA ALA A 123 24.50 8.15 -8.96
C ALA A 123 24.50 6.66 -9.35
N PRO A 124 25.65 6.05 -9.70
CA PRO A 124 25.75 4.63 -10.06
C PRO A 124 25.43 3.69 -8.88
N GLY A 125 25.22 2.39 -9.19
CA GLY A 125 25.01 1.33 -8.20
C GLY A 125 23.55 0.88 -8.05
N THR A 126 22.58 1.73 -8.32
CA THR A 126 21.15 1.40 -8.44
C THR A 126 20.58 2.14 -9.62
N ASP A 127 19.86 1.47 -10.48
CA ASP A 127 19.12 2.13 -11.56
C ASP A 127 17.81 2.67 -11.03
N VAL A 128 17.68 4.00 -11.06
CA VAL A 128 16.48 4.69 -10.57
C VAL A 128 15.71 5.27 -11.75
N LEU A 129 14.45 4.87 -11.87
CA LEU A 129 13.50 5.38 -12.86
C LEU A 129 12.49 6.29 -12.15
N MET A 130 12.67 7.61 -12.28
CA MET A 130 11.84 8.61 -11.57
C MET A 130 10.68 9.07 -12.47
N TRP A 131 9.53 9.37 -11.89
CA TRP A 131 8.38 9.90 -12.63
C TRP A 131 8.49 11.39 -12.89
N VAL A 132 8.04 11.82 -14.08
CA VAL A 132 7.84 13.21 -14.48
C VAL A 132 6.49 13.36 -15.20
N ASP A 133 5.74 14.42 -14.91
CA ASP A 133 4.35 14.59 -15.31
C ASP A 133 4.04 15.86 -16.10
N SER A 134 4.99 16.77 -16.20
CA SER A 134 4.82 18.06 -16.89
C SER A 134 6.12 18.60 -17.46
N VAL A 135 6.04 19.43 -18.49
CA VAL A 135 7.18 20.14 -19.05
C VAL A 135 7.90 20.98 -18.00
N GLU A 136 7.14 21.56 -17.07
CA GLU A 136 7.70 22.35 -15.98
C GLU A 136 8.51 21.46 -15.00
N THR A 137 7.99 20.29 -14.66
CA THR A 137 8.71 19.29 -13.84
C THR A 137 10.03 18.90 -14.51
N VAL A 138 10.01 18.59 -15.81
CA VAL A 138 11.21 18.26 -16.60
C VAL A 138 12.22 19.39 -16.54
N ARG A 139 11.80 20.64 -16.80
CA ARG A 139 12.68 21.83 -16.78
C ARG A 139 13.32 22.05 -15.40
N LEU A 140 12.56 21.89 -14.33
CA LEU A 140 13.07 22.06 -12.96
C LEU A 140 14.08 20.96 -12.59
N VAL A 141 13.79 19.73 -12.96
CA VAL A 141 14.69 18.57 -12.70
C VAL A 141 15.99 18.69 -13.52
N ASP A 142 15.90 19.04 -14.81
CA ASP A 142 17.05 19.26 -15.68
C ASP A 142 17.98 20.35 -15.11
N ALA A 143 17.43 21.52 -14.78
CA ALA A 143 18.19 22.62 -14.20
C ALA A 143 18.81 22.26 -12.84
N ALA A 144 18.16 21.41 -12.04
CA ALA A 144 18.69 20.98 -10.77
C ALA A 144 19.83 19.96 -10.92
N LEU A 145 19.74 19.02 -11.87
CA LEU A 145 20.79 18.07 -12.21
C LEU A 145 22.01 18.79 -12.79
N ALA A 146 21.80 19.77 -13.68
CA ALA A 146 22.87 20.62 -14.21
C ALA A 146 23.62 21.35 -13.10
N ARG A 147 22.90 21.94 -12.14
CA ARG A 147 23.49 22.65 -11.00
C ARG A 147 24.23 21.73 -10.02
N ALA A 148 23.82 20.48 -9.94
CA ALA A 148 24.46 19.47 -9.10
C ALA A 148 25.63 18.77 -9.78
N GLU A 149 25.90 19.08 -11.07
CA GLU A 149 26.94 18.43 -11.87
C GLU A 149 26.79 16.90 -11.85
N ALA A 150 25.56 16.41 -12.08
CA ALA A 150 25.25 14.98 -12.01
C ALA A 150 26.14 14.19 -12.99
N GLU A 151 26.70 13.07 -12.53
CA GLU A 151 27.67 12.25 -13.29
C GLU A 151 27.07 11.57 -14.52
N ARG A 152 25.76 11.29 -14.49
CA ARG A 152 25.03 10.65 -15.60
C ARG A 152 23.61 11.19 -15.70
N PRO A 153 22.97 11.09 -16.88
CA PRO A 153 21.56 11.41 -17.00
C PRO A 153 20.70 10.53 -16.08
N LEU A 154 19.65 11.12 -15.49
CA LEU A 154 18.65 10.39 -14.70
C LEU A 154 17.59 9.78 -15.62
N ALA A 155 17.33 8.48 -15.46
CA ALA A 155 16.26 7.81 -16.18
C ALA A 155 14.89 8.25 -15.64
N VAL A 156 13.98 8.61 -16.57
CA VAL A 156 12.63 9.05 -16.21
C VAL A 156 11.55 8.32 -16.97
N LEU A 157 10.40 8.17 -16.31
CA LEU A 157 9.15 7.67 -16.90
C LEU A 157 8.16 8.83 -17.00
N VAL A 158 7.51 8.99 -18.15
CA VAL A 158 6.40 9.94 -18.29
C VAL A 158 5.21 9.38 -17.51
N GLU A 159 4.74 10.11 -16.51
CA GLU A 159 3.53 9.75 -15.77
C GLU A 159 2.29 10.23 -16.50
N PHE A 160 1.46 9.28 -16.92
CA PHE A 160 0.12 9.55 -17.42
C PHE A 160 -0.87 9.48 -16.26
N GLY A 161 -1.66 10.51 -16.10
CA GLY A 161 -2.69 10.65 -15.07
C GLY A 161 -4.10 10.67 -15.67
N SER A 162 -5.03 11.17 -14.87
CA SER A 162 -6.44 11.33 -15.25
C SER A 162 -6.99 12.60 -14.59
N PRO A 163 -8.01 13.25 -15.16
CA PRO A 163 -8.70 14.36 -14.51
C PRO A 163 -9.20 14.06 -13.09
N LEU A 164 -9.55 12.81 -12.81
CA LEU A 164 -9.97 12.33 -11.49
C LEU A 164 -8.80 11.74 -10.68
N GLY A 165 -7.64 11.61 -11.29
CA GLY A 165 -6.46 11.01 -10.67
C GLY A 165 -5.67 11.99 -9.79
N ARG A 166 -4.55 11.52 -9.29
CA ARG A 166 -3.66 12.22 -8.34
C ARG A 166 -2.69 13.15 -9.09
N THR A 167 -1.58 12.61 -9.59
CA THR A 167 -0.54 13.25 -10.40
C THR A 167 -0.61 12.77 -11.85
N GLY A 168 0.30 13.19 -12.72
CA GLY A 168 0.40 12.76 -14.10
C GLY A 168 -0.21 13.73 -15.11
N ALA A 169 0.28 13.67 -16.34
CA ALA A 169 -0.27 14.42 -17.49
C ALA A 169 -1.74 14.06 -17.71
N ARG A 170 -2.59 15.06 -17.92
CA ARG A 170 -4.06 14.89 -17.97
C ARG A 170 -4.60 14.48 -19.33
N SER A 171 -3.74 14.42 -20.33
CA SER A 171 -4.06 13.97 -21.68
C SER A 171 -2.86 13.33 -22.35
N VAL A 172 -3.11 12.49 -23.35
CA VAL A 172 -2.04 11.93 -24.21
C VAL A 172 -1.19 13.05 -24.81
N ARG A 173 -1.80 14.14 -25.29
CA ARG A 173 -1.06 15.28 -25.82
C ARG A 173 -0.10 15.90 -24.83
N GLU A 174 -0.53 16.11 -23.57
CA GLU A 174 0.36 16.63 -22.52
C GLU A 174 1.50 15.67 -22.21
N ALA A 175 1.23 14.35 -22.14
CA ALA A 175 2.26 13.33 -21.92
C ALA A 175 3.30 13.33 -23.06
N LEU A 176 2.88 13.51 -24.31
CA LEU A 176 3.79 13.61 -25.44
C LEU A 176 4.69 14.85 -25.37
N LEU A 177 4.15 16.00 -24.94
CA LEU A 177 4.95 17.21 -24.68
C LEU A 177 5.99 17.01 -23.56
N VAL A 178 5.64 16.24 -22.53
CA VAL A 178 6.59 15.85 -21.47
C VAL A 178 7.72 14.98 -22.06
N ALA A 179 7.39 13.98 -22.87
CA ALA A 179 8.37 13.12 -23.52
C ALA A 179 9.31 13.92 -24.46
N GLU A 180 8.78 14.87 -25.23
CA GLU A 180 9.58 15.77 -26.07
C GLU A 180 10.55 16.61 -25.22
N ALA A 181 10.08 17.15 -24.09
CA ALA A 181 10.91 17.93 -23.18
C ALA A 181 12.03 17.07 -22.56
N VAL A 182 11.75 15.81 -22.19
CA VAL A 182 12.76 14.86 -21.71
C VAL A 182 13.79 14.58 -22.79
N ALA A 183 13.37 14.30 -24.03
CA ALA A 183 14.27 14.03 -25.16
C ALA A 183 15.20 15.23 -25.51
N ALA A 184 14.77 16.46 -25.21
CA ALA A 184 15.57 17.66 -25.40
C ALA A 184 16.54 17.95 -24.24
N SER A 185 16.44 17.27 -23.09
CA SER A 185 17.29 17.47 -21.92
C SER A 185 18.60 16.69 -22.04
N PRO A 186 19.76 17.30 -21.78
CA PRO A 186 21.03 16.57 -21.70
C PRO A 186 21.21 15.79 -20.39
N HIS A 187 20.38 16.03 -19.36
CA HIS A 187 20.53 15.42 -18.04
C HIS A 187 19.45 14.38 -17.73
N LEU A 188 18.55 14.12 -18.67
CA LEU A 188 17.50 13.12 -18.52
C LEU A 188 17.56 12.11 -19.68
N VAL A 189 17.09 10.89 -19.42
CA VAL A 189 16.89 9.87 -20.44
C VAL A 189 15.51 9.27 -20.29
N LEU A 190 14.77 9.21 -21.41
CA LEU A 190 13.41 8.67 -21.41
C LEU A 190 13.48 7.14 -21.34
N ALA A 191 12.96 6.56 -20.27
CA ALA A 191 12.99 5.14 -19.98
C ALA A 191 11.64 4.44 -20.21
N GLY A 192 10.55 5.18 -20.37
CA GLY A 192 9.23 4.58 -20.58
C GLY A 192 8.07 5.44 -20.10
N VAL A 193 6.95 4.77 -19.82
CA VAL A 193 5.66 5.36 -19.43
C VAL A 193 5.17 4.70 -18.15
N ALA A 194 4.62 5.50 -17.24
CA ALA A 194 4.06 5.06 -15.97
C ALA A 194 2.65 5.61 -15.74
N GLY A 195 1.85 4.89 -14.97
CA GLY A 195 0.54 5.34 -14.52
C GLY A 195 0.10 4.65 -13.24
N TYR A 196 -0.98 5.13 -12.64
CA TYR A 196 -1.58 4.52 -11.44
C TYR A 196 -3.10 4.55 -11.52
N GLU A 197 -3.68 3.42 -11.87
CA GLU A 197 -5.12 3.21 -12.04
C GLU A 197 -5.90 3.21 -10.73
N GLY A 198 -5.26 2.81 -9.64
CA GLY A 198 -5.92 2.71 -8.32
C GLY A 198 -6.31 4.05 -7.69
N ALA A 199 -5.98 5.19 -8.33
CA ALA A 199 -6.46 6.51 -7.93
C ALA A 199 -7.79 6.91 -8.58
N LEU A 200 -8.33 6.09 -9.48
CA LEU A 200 -9.53 6.44 -10.27
C LEU A 200 -10.81 6.01 -9.58
N THR A 201 -10.80 4.82 -9.04
CA THR A 201 -11.94 4.19 -8.36
C THR A 201 -11.47 3.07 -7.44
N HIS A 202 -12.31 2.74 -6.46
CA HIS A 202 -12.19 1.51 -5.65
C HIS A 202 -13.27 0.49 -6.02
N ASP A 203 -14.13 0.81 -7.01
CA ASP A 203 -15.21 -0.06 -7.44
C ASP A 203 -14.68 -1.16 -8.35
N VAL A 204 -14.89 -2.41 -7.94
CA VAL A 204 -14.44 -3.61 -8.66
C VAL A 204 -15.54 -4.25 -9.52
N ASP A 205 -16.67 -3.57 -9.69
CA ASP A 205 -17.75 -3.96 -10.59
C ASP A 205 -17.40 -3.66 -12.07
N ALA A 206 -18.29 -4.01 -12.97
CA ALA A 206 -18.07 -3.84 -14.41
C ALA A 206 -17.85 -2.38 -14.82
N ALA A 207 -18.48 -1.42 -14.14
CA ALA A 207 -18.32 0.00 -14.43
C ALA A 207 -16.96 0.52 -13.97
N GLY A 208 -16.53 0.20 -12.75
CA GLY A 208 -15.20 0.52 -12.24
C GLY A 208 -14.09 -0.11 -13.07
N VAL A 209 -14.24 -1.37 -13.46
CA VAL A 209 -13.31 -2.06 -14.36
C VAL A 209 -13.21 -1.36 -15.72
N ALA A 210 -14.33 -0.92 -16.31
CA ALA A 210 -14.32 -0.21 -17.59
C ALA A 210 -13.55 1.12 -17.53
N VAL A 211 -13.67 1.88 -16.42
CA VAL A 211 -12.91 3.12 -16.19
C VAL A 211 -11.40 2.82 -16.11
N VAL A 212 -11.03 1.77 -15.43
CA VAL A 212 -9.62 1.33 -15.32
C VAL A 212 -9.08 0.91 -16.69
N ASP A 213 -9.81 0.10 -17.44
CA ASP A 213 -9.41 -0.38 -18.77
C ASP A 213 -9.22 0.78 -19.76
N GLU A 214 -10.09 1.78 -19.75
CA GLU A 214 -9.97 2.98 -20.58
C GLU A 214 -8.71 3.77 -20.25
N TYR A 215 -8.44 3.96 -18.97
CA TYR A 215 -7.22 4.62 -18.52
C TYR A 215 -5.96 3.85 -18.96
N LEU A 216 -5.97 2.53 -18.85
CA LEU A 216 -4.84 1.70 -19.26
C LEU A 216 -4.60 1.75 -20.78
N ARG A 217 -5.65 1.86 -21.61
CA ARG A 217 -5.52 2.13 -23.04
C ARG A 217 -4.84 3.47 -23.31
N GLY A 218 -5.15 4.50 -22.50
CA GLY A 218 -4.45 5.78 -22.58
C GLY A 218 -2.94 5.67 -22.35
N LEU A 219 -2.46 4.75 -21.51
CA LEU A 219 -1.02 4.47 -21.38
C LEU A 219 -0.42 3.90 -22.66
N LEU A 220 -1.15 3.03 -23.38
CA LEU A 220 -0.73 2.52 -24.68
C LEU A 220 -0.68 3.65 -25.72
N ASP A 221 -1.68 4.53 -25.75
CA ASP A 221 -1.72 5.67 -26.66
C ASP A 221 -0.52 6.62 -26.44
N VAL A 222 -0.12 6.83 -25.17
CA VAL A 222 1.07 7.61 -24.83
C VAL A 222 2.34 6.91 -25.32
N LEU A 223 2.51 5.62 -25.05
CA LEU A 223 3.69 4.85 -25.47
C LEU A 223 3.83 4.87 -27.00
N ASP A 224 2.75 4.60 -27.71
CA ASP A 224 2.71 4.58 -29.19
C ASP A 224 2.95 5.98 -29.79
N GLY A 225 2.40 7.00 -29.17
CA GLY A 225 2.56 8.39 -29.58
C GLY A 225 3.96 8.96 -29.40
N ILE A 226 4.71 8.49 -28.39
CA ILE A 226 6.12 8.86 -28.18
C ILE A 226 6.99 8.32 -29.36
N GLY A 227 6.75 7.08 -29.77
CA GLY A 227 7.49 6.44 -30.85
C GLY A 227 8.88 5.90 -30.44
N ALA A 228 9.28 4.83 -31.09
CA ALA A 228 10.48 4.07 -30.75
C ALA A 228 11.80 4.89 -30.69
N PRO A 229 12.08 5.83 -31.64
CA PRO A 229 13.36 6.54 -31.63
C PRO A 229 13.62 7.39 -30.37
N ALA A 230 12.58 7.81 -29.65
CA ALA A 230 12.74 8.58 -28.42
C ALA A 230 13.38 7.77 -27.28
N PHE A 231 13.30 6.44 -27.37
CA PHE A 231 13.88 5.51 -26.39
C PHE A 231 15.28 5.00 -26.78
N ASP A 232 15.81 5.35 -27.95
CA ASP A 232 17.11 4.85 -28.43
C ASP A 232 18.27 5.08 -27.44
N PRO A 233 18.41 6.22 -26.76
CA PRO A 233 19.48 6.41 -25.76
C PRO A 233 19.38 5.41 -24.60
N TRP A 234 18.17 5.09 -24.14
CA TRP A 234 17.91 4.13 -23.06
C TRP A 234 18.14 2.69 -23.51
N LEU A 235 17.62 2.32 -24.69
CA LEU A 235 17.81 1.00 -25.29
C LEU A 235 19.29 0.71 -25.60
N SER A 236 20.03 1.72 -26.06
CA SER A 236 21.47 1.60 -26.40
C SER A 236 22.34 1.39 -25.15
N SER A 237 21.87 1.78 -23.97
CA SER A 237 22.55 1.51 -22.70
C SER A 237 22.28 0.10 -22.15
N GLY A 238 21.55 -0.75 -22.92
CA GLY A 238 21.31 -2.15 -22.59
C GLY A 238 20.01 -2.41 -21.81
N HIS A 239 19.20 -1.37 -21.57
CA HIS A 239 17.93 -1.47 -20.87
C HIS A 239 16.74 -1.71 -21.82
N ASP A 240 15.56 -1.95 -21.26
CA ASP A 240 14.30 -2.11 -21.99
C ASP A 240 13.38 -0.93 -21.66
N VAL A 241 12.52 -0.55 -22.61
CA VAL A 241 11.46 0.44 -22.37
C VAL A 241 10.51 -0.08 -21.29
N VAL A 242 10.19 0.73 -20.30
CA VAL A 242 9.34 0.33 -19.19
C VAL A 242 7.93 0.89 -19.36
N LEU A 243 6.94 0.00 -19.44
CA LEU A 243 5.52 0.34 -19.36
C LEU A 243 4.99 -0.17 -18.03
N THR A 244 4.61 0.73 -17.10
CA THR A 244 4.32 0.32 -15.75
C THR A 244 3.04 0.92 -15.18
N ALA A 245 2.21 0.04 -14.63
CA ALA A 245 1.00 0.30 -13.87
C ALA A 245 0.79 -0.84 -12.84
N GLY A 246 -0.36 -0.94 -12.20
CA GLY A 246 -0.74 -2.08 -11.39
C GLY A 246 -0.61 -1.85 -9.90
N GLY A 247 -1.65 -1.25 -9.30
CA GLY A 247 -1.91 -1.31 -7.87
C GLY A 247 -2.36 -2.71 -7.44
N SER A 248 -2.55 -2.91 -6.13
CA SER A 248 -2.92 -4.22 -5.58
C SER A 248 -4.36 -4.66 -5.91
N VAL A 249 -5.18 -3.73 -6.44
CA VAL A 249 -6.61 -4.00 -6.74
C VAL A 249 -6.84 -4.42 -8.17
N TYR A 250 -6.06 -3.93 -9.15
CA TYR A 250 -6.35 -4.08 -10.59
C TYR A 250 -5.19 -4.67 -11.41
N PHE A 251 -4.25 -5.39 -10.78
CA PHE A 251 -3.11 -5.95 -11.51
C PHE A 251 -3.50 -6.92 -12.63
N ASP A 252 -4.64 -7.62 -12.49
CA ASP A 252 -5.24 -8.46 -13.53
C ASP A 252 -5.66 -7.65 -14.77
N ARG A 253 -6.21 -6.44 -14.55
CA ARG A 253 -6.60 -5.54 -15.65
C ARG A 253 -5.40 -4.98 -16.38
N VAL A 254 -4.33 -4.65 -15.63
CA VAL A 254 -3.07 -4.22 -16.23
C VAL A 254 -2.52 -5.28 -17.17
N VAL A 255 -2.51 -6.55 -16.76
CA VAL A 255 -2.10 -7.65 -17.63
C VAL A 255 -3.03 -7.80 -18.83
N ALA A 256 -4.35 -7.74 -18.61
CA ALA A 256 -5.33 -7.89 -19.68
C ALA A 256 -5.22 -6.80 -20.77
N VAL A 257 -4.82 -5.58 -20.41
CA VAL A 257 -4.75 -4.44 -21.35
C VAL A 257 -3.32 -4.19 -21.86
N LEU A 258 -2.31 -4.31 -21.00
CA LEU A 258 -0.93 -3.96 -21.34
C LEU A 258 -0.05 -5.18 -21.64
N GLY A 259 -0.46 -6.38 -21.26
CA GLY A 259 0.38 -7.59 -21.30
C GLY A 259 0.99 -7.91 -22.66
N ASP A 260 0.25 -7.70 -23.74
CA ASP A 260 0.71 -7.93 -25.11
C ASP A 260 1.91 -7.06 -25.52
N ARG A 261 2.20 -5.98 -24.77
CA ARG A 261 3.38 -5.13 -24.98
C ARG A 261 4.64 -5.65 -24.30
N HIS A 262 4.54 -6.71 -23.50
CA HIS A 262 5.72 -7.32 -22.87
C HIS A 262 6.55 -8.10 -23.90
N ASP A 263 7.57 -7.45 -24.47
CA ASP A 263 8.51 -8.02 -25.43
C ASP A 263 9.97 -7.66 -25.09
N PRO A 264 10.54 -8.25 -24.02
CA PRO A 264 11.95 -8.02 -23.67
C PRO A 264 12.93 -8.62 -24.69
N SER A 265 12.43 -9.44 -25.63
CA SER A 265 13.24 -9.98 -26.74
C SER A 265 13.39 -9.01 -27.92
N GLY A 266 12.46 -8.03 -28.04
CA GLY A 266 12.43 -7.08 -29.16
C GLY A 266 12.05 -7.69 -30.52
N LEU A 267 11.28 -8.79 -30.50
CA LEU A 267 10.83 -9.45 -31.73
C LEU A 267 9.74 -8.69 -32.47
N GLN A 268 8.94 -7.90 -31.72
CA GLN A 268 7.79 -7.17 -32.25
C GLN A 268 8.01 -5.65 -32.32
N GLY A 269 9.15 -5.16 -31.84
CA GLY A 269 9.45 -3.74 -31.77
C GLY A 269 10.62 -3.41 -30.83
N PRO A 270 10.66 -2.22 -30.22
CA PRO A 270 11.65 -1.94 -29.19
C PRO A 270 11.42 -2.85 -27.98
N ARG A 271 12.51 -3.37 -27.41
CA ARG A 271 12.43 -4.21 -26.21
C ARG A 271 11.65 -3.47 -25.13
N THR A 272 10.52 -4.03 -24.70
CA THR A 272 9.59 -3.42 -23.76
C THR A 272 9.26 -4.37 -22.63
N ARG A 273 9.25 -3.86 -21.40
CA ARG A 273 8.81 -4.56 -20.19
C ARG A 273 7.50 -3.97 -19.68
N VAL A 274 6.52 -4.82 -19.50
CA VAL A 274 5.34 -4.50 -18.67
C VAL A 274 5.65 -4.88 -17.24
N VAL A 275 5.62 -3.88 -16.33
CA VAL A 275 6.04 -4.04 -14.95
C VAL A 275 4.89 -3.68 -14.01
N LEU A 276 4.42 -4.65 -13.24
CA LEU A 276 3.45 -4.44 -12.17
C LEU A 276 4.12 -3.85 -10.93
N ARG A 277 3.35 -3.06 -10.15
CA ARG A 277 3.87 -2.43 -8.92
C ARG A 277 3.08 -2.78 -7.65
N SER A 278 2.22 -3.78 -7.71
CA SER A 278 1.45 -4.25 -6.56
C SER A 278 2.35 -4.54 -5.37
N GLY A 279 2.09 -3.95 -4.21
CA GLY A 279 2.94 -4.07 -3.03
C GLY A 279 2.23 -4.65 -1.82
N SER A 280 0.96 -4.31 -1.61
CA SER A 280 0.21 -4.75 -0.42
C SER A 280 -0.08 -6.26 -0.39
N TYR A 281 0.03 -6.95 -1.53
CA TYR A 281 -0.17 -8.40 -1.61
C TYR A 281 0.72 -9.17 -0.62
N VAL A 282 1.93 -8.68 -0.38
CA VAL A 282 2.92 -9.35 0.49
C VAL A 282 2.46 -9.42 1.93
N ALA A 283 1.80 -8.38 2.41
CA ALA A 283 1.19 -8.35 3.73
C ALA A 283 -0.24 -8.90 3.71
N HIS A 284 -0.99 -8.60 2.66
CA HIS A 284 -2.43 -8.82 2.56
C HIS A 284 -3.12 -8.38 3.87
N ASP A 285 -4.45 -8.47 3.96
CA ASP A 285 -5.15 -8.09 5.19
C ASP A 285 -6.42 -8.90 5.40
N HIS A 286 -7.10 -8.61 6.50
CA HIS A 286 -8.32 -9.31 6.88
C HIS A 286 -9.59 -8.60 6.40
N ASP A 287 -9.48 -7.44 5.72
CA ASP A 287 -10.64 -6.67 5.26
C ASP A 287 -10.46 -6.10 3.84
N LEU A 288 -9.71 -4.98 3.66
CA LEU A 288 -9.65 -4.20 2.42
C LEU A 288 -9.19 -5.04 1.23
N TYR A 289 -7.95 -5.50 1.24
CA TYR A 289 -7.40 -6.26 0.10
C TYR A 289 -7.98 -7.65 0.00
N ARG A 290 -8.42 -8.26 1.11
CA ARG A 290 -9.17 -9.52 1.07
C ARG A 290 -10.44 -9.41 0.21
N ARG A 291 -11.13 -8.25 0.24
CA ARG A 291 -12.34 -8.01 -0.57
C ARG A 291 -12.04 -7.57 -1.99
N LEU A 292 -10.95 -6.79 -2.20
CA LEU A 292 -10.68 -6.10 -3.45
C LEU A 292 -9.65 -6.81 -4.34
N THR A 293 -8.94 -7.84 -3.84
CA THR A 293 -7.94 -8.55 -4.65
C THR A 293 -8.56 -9.17 -5.89
N PRO A 294 -7.89 -9.14 -7.05
CA PRO A 294 -8.34 -9.84 -8.25
C PRO A 294 -8.63 -11.33 -8.04
N PHE A 295 -7.91 -11.99 -7.11
CA PHE A 295 -8.12 -13.41 -6.79
C PHE A 295 -9.44 -13.70 -6.05
N ALA A 296 -10.08 -12.68 -5.46
CA ALA A 296 -11.39 -12.81 -4.82
C ALA A 296 -12.56 -12.47 -5.78
N ARG A 297 -12.27 -11.98 -7.00
CA ARG A 297 -13.30 -11.67 -7.98
C ARG A 297 -13.78 -12.94 -8.67
N ASP A 298 -15.09 -13.10 -8.77
CA ASP A 298 -15.71 -14.12 -9.64
C ASP A 298 -15.36 -13.74 -11.11
N THR A 299 -14.35 -14.38 -11.66
CA THR A 299 -14.09 -14.34 -13.08
C THR A 299 -15.09 -15.26 -13.77
N GLY A 300 -16.29 -14.74 -14.03
CA GLY A 300 -17.21 -15.41 -14.94
C GLY A 300 -16.49 -15.71 -16.26
N PRO A 301 -16.86 -16.79 -16.99
CA PRO A 301 -16.09 -17.26 -18.15
C PRO A 301 -15.92 -16.15 -19.19
N THR A 302 -14.69 -15.77 -19.47
CA THR A 302 -14.32 -14.96 -20.63
C THR A 302 -14.55 -15.84 -21.87
N THR A 303 -15.74 -15.78 -22.43
CA THR A 303 -15.97 -16.34 -23.78
C THR A 303 -15.27 -15.41 -24.78
N ALA A 304 -14.07 -15.75 -25.14
CA ALA A 304 -13.49 -15.26 -26.38
C ALA A 304 -14.30 -15.82 -27.55
N GLY A 305 -14.85 -14.92 -28.36
CA GLY A 305 -15.35 -15.23 -29.70
C GLY A 305 -16.87 -15.18 -29.86
N GLY A 306 -17.34 -14.15 -30.52
CA GLY A 306 -18.69 -14.05 -31.05
C GLY A 306 -19.01 -12.64 -31.56
N ALA A 307 -18.61 -12.36 -32.80
CA ALA A 307 -19.11 -11.21 -33.54
C ALA A 307 -20.61 -11.34 -33.71
N GLY A 308 -21.38 -10.38 -33.21
CA GLY A 308 -22.81 -10.26 -33.40
C GLY A 308 -23.27 -8.86 -33.03
N GLY A 309 -23.39 -8.01 -34.04
CA GLY A 309 -23.93 -6.67 -33.88
C GLY A 309 -25.40 -6.71 -33.45
N VAL A 310 -25.73 -5.76 -32.60
CA VAL A 310 -27.11 -5.21 -32.50
C VAL A 310 -26.98 -3.72 -32.18
N ASP A 311 -27.48 -2.93 -33.11
CA ASP A 311 -27.77 -1.51 -32.98
C ASP A 311 -28.69 -1.26 -31.76
N ALA A 312 -28.30 -0.31 -30.93
CA ALA A 312 -29.25 0.37 -30.04
C ALA A 312 -28.84 1.83 -29.92
N ASP A 313 -29.57 2.63 -30.67
CA ASP A 313 -29.64 4.08 -30.65
C ASP A 313 -30.07 4.56 -29.24
N VAL A 314 -29.21 5.25 -28.50
CA VAL A 314 -29.57 6.00 -27.31
C VAL A 314 -29.15 7.44 -27.50
N THR A 315 -30.07 8.24 -27.95
CA THR A 315 -30.00 9.69 -27.98
C THR A 315 -29.99 10.25 -26.56
N VAL A 316 -28.86 10.82 -26.15
CA VAL A 316 -28.78 11.66 -24.95
C VAL A 316 -29.10 13.10 -25.34
N ALA A 317 -30.20 13.62 -24.81
CA ALA A 317 -30.62 15.00 -24.95
C ALA A 317 -29.70 15.93 -24.15
N VAL A 318 -28.98 16.79 -24.85
CA VAL A 318 -28.26 17.94 -24.29
C VAL A 318 -29.27 19.06 -24.03
N GLY A 319 -29.49 19.37 -22.76
CA GLY A 319 -30.27 20.55 -22.36
C GLY A 319 -29.41 21.80 -22.37
N ASP A 320 -29.68 22.68 -23.28
CA ASP A 320 -29.15 24.03 -23.38
C ASP A 320 -29.86 24.95 -22.36
N GLY A 321 -29.13 25.67 -21.55
CA GLY A 321 -29.63 26.57 -20.51
C GLY A 321 -28.71 27.78 -20.34
N SER A 322 -28.82 28.70 -21.28
CA SER A 322 -28.28 30.06 -21.23
C SER A 322 -29.11 30.98 -20.32
N ALA A 323 -28.47 31.80 -19.51
CA ALA A 323 -28.73 33.17 -19.07
C ALA A 323 -28.18 33.39 -17.66
N GLY A 324 -27.44 34.41 -17.28
CA GLY A 324 -27.31 35.75 -17.75
C GLY A 324 -26.82 36.61 -16.57
N SER A 325 -25.83 37.43 -16.85
CA SER A 325 -25.53 38.80 -16.34
C SER A 325 -25.18 39.08 -14.87
N GLN A 326 -23.97 39.61 -14.74
CA GLN A 326 -23.55 40.90 -14.12
C GLN A 326 -23.81 41.16 -12.64
N ALA A 327 -22.73 41.41 -11.89
CA ALA A 327 -22.48 42.73 -11.28
C ALA A 327 -21.07 42.80 -10.66
N ASP A 328 -20.32 43.79 -11.11
CA ASP A 328 -19.11 44.37 -10.57
C ASP A 328 -19.28 44.84 -9.11
N ARG A 329 -18.26 44.74 -8.30
CA ARG A 329 -17.89 45.74 -7.30
C ARG A 329 -16.42 45.57 -6.80
N GLU A 330 -15.64 46.45 -7.24
CA GLU A 330 -14.63 47.33 -6.67
C GLU A 330 -13.83 46.91 -5.44
N MET A 331 -12.54 47.10 -5.64
CA MET A 331 -11.46 47.04 -4.67
C MET A 331 -11.50 48.18 -3.66
N GLY A 332 -11.05 47.91 -2.43
CA GLY A 332 -10.65 48.89 -1.43
C GLY A 332 -9.56 48.29 -0.54
N GLY A 333 -8.37 48.83 -0.65
CA GLY A 333 -7.20 48.43 0.10
C GLY A 333 -7.06 49.22 1.43
N PRO A 334 -5.92 49.07 2.12
CA PRO A 334 -5.85 48.90 3.56
C PRO A 334 -5.52 50.17 4.36
N THR A 335 -5.80 50.17 5.68
CA THR A 335 -5.17 51.08 6.62
C THR A 335 -4.81 50.38 7.93
N ASP A 336 -3.61 50.67 8.36
CA ASP A 336 -2.91 50.34 9.61
C ASP A 336 -3.69 50.71 10.89
N GLY A 337 -3.44 49.99 11.99
CA GLY A 337 -3.83 50.46 13.31
C GLY A 337 -3.68 49.46 14.45
N GLU A 338 -2.54 49.50 15.09
CA GLU A 338 -2.26 49.35 16.54
C GLU A 338 -2.73 48.16 17.36
N LEU A 339 -1.72 47.54 17.97
CA LEU A 339 -1.73 46.63 19.13
C LEU A 339 -2.27 47.30 20.41
N THR A 340 -3.13 46.63 21.16
CA THR A 340 -3.09 46.56 22.65
C THR A 340 -4.09 45.51 23.20
N GLY A 341 -3.66 44.74 24.21
CA GLY A 341 -4.52 44.28 25.33
C GLY A 341 -4.86 42.79 25.34
N PHE A 342 -4.07 42.01 26.06
CA PHE A 342 -4.46 40.75 26.69
C PHE A 342 -5.56 40.99 27.70
N ASP A 343 -6.65 40.20 27.67
CA ASP A 343 -7.22 39.58 28.87
C ASP A 343 -8.24 38.49 28.51
N GLY A 344 -8.23 37.42 29.32
CA GLY A 344 -8.86 36.15 29.06
C GLY A 344 -10.38 36.12 29.30
N ALA A 345 -11.00 35.13 28.66
CA ALA A 345 -12.12 34.36 29.17
C ALA A 345 -12.34 33.12 28.29
N ALA A 346 -12.37 31.96 28.93
CA ALA A 346 -12.77 30.71 28.34
C ALA A 346 -14.28 30.74 28.09
N GLU A 347 -14.67 30.56 26.81
CA GLU A 347 -16.04 30.11 26.50
C GLU A 347 -16.00 29.13 25.32
N GLY A 348 -16.81 28.08 25.48
CA GLY A 348 -16.82 26.85 24.73
C GLY A 348 -17.17 27.03 23.25
N PHE A 349 -16.47 26.28 22.43
CA PHE A 349 -16.85 26.00 21.05
C PHE A 349 -17.57 24.65 21.01
N GLY A 350 -18.89 24.72 21.09
CA GLY A 350 -19.77 23.69 20.58
C GLY A 350 -19.89 23.88 19.07
N ALA A 351 -19.32 22.98 18.28
CA ALA A 351 -19.64 22.84 16.87
C ALA A 351 -20.36 21.50 16.71
N GLU A 352 -21.67 21.58 16.72
CA GLU A 352 -22.53 20.52 16.19
C GLU A 352 -22.27 20.37 14.69
N ARG A 353 -21.70 19.27 14.29
CA ARG A 353 -21.87 18.70 12.95
C ARG A 353 -22.73 17.47 13.08
N SER A 354 -24.01 17.66 12.81
CA SER A 354 -24.94 16.59 12.52
C SER A 354 -24.68 16.09 11.10
N GLU A 355 -23.90 15.02 10.96
CA GLU A 355 -23.97 14.15 9.80
C GLU A 355 -24.50 12.81 10.30
N GLU A 356 -25.72 12.49 9.90
CA GLU A 356 -26.31 11.18 10.11
C GLU A 356 -25.48 10.13 9.35
N PRO A 357 -25.06 9.02 9.98
CA PRO A 357 -24.44 7.93 9.26
C PRO A 357 -25.51 7.24 8.40
N HIS A 358 -25.30 7.19 7.10
CA HIS A 358 -26.06 6.30 6.24
C HIS A 358 -25.93 4.86 6.73
N ALA A 359 -27.02 4.33 7.25
CA ALA A 359 -27.13 2.93 7.65
C ALA A 359 -27.01 2.06 6.39
N VAL A 360 -25.88 1.38 6.26
CA VAL A 360 -25.74 0.24 5.35
C VAL A 360 -26.54 -0.91 5.95
N PRO A 361 -27.45 -1.57 5.21
CA PRO A 361 -28.22 -2.67 5.72
C PRO A 361 -27.28 -3.83 6.09
N ALA A 362 -27.48 -4.39 7.27
CA ALA A 362 -26.79 -5.57 7.77
C ALA A 362 -27.04 -6.74 6.81
N GLY A 363 -26.08 -7.01 5.92
CA GLY A 363 -26.00 -8.20 5.12
C GLY A 363 -25.58 -9.36 6.02
N SER A 364 -26.38 -10.42 6.00
CA SER A 364 -26.17 -11.69 6.68
C SER A 364 -24.74 -12.21 6.52
N SER A 365 -24.07 -12.49 7.65
CA SER A 365 -22.77 -13.18 7.68
C SER A 365 -22.84 -14.50 6.92
N PRO A 366 -21.93 -14.77 5.97
CA PRO A 366 -21.78 -16.10 5.42
C PRO A 366 -20.93 -16.93 6.40
N THR A 367 -21.57 -17.82 7.14
CA THR A 367 -20.93 -18.94 7.83
C THR A 367 -20.68 -20.04 6.79
N GLY A 368 -19.41 -20.26 6.43
CA GLY A 368 -18.97 -21.38 5.63
C GLY A 368 -17.55 -21.19 5.11
N PRO A 369 -16.71 -22.22 5.01
CA PRO A 369 -15.41 -22.10 4.36
C PRO A 369 -15.65 -21.70 2.90
N GLY A 370 -15.05 -20.54 2.51
CA GLY A 370 -15.30 -19.88 1.25
C GLY A 370 -15.05 -20.79 0.06
N ALA A 371 -15.86 -20.60 -0.95
CA ALA A 371 -15.68 -21.17 -2.27
C ALA A 371 -14.28 -20.81 -2.80
N GLU A 372 -13.52 -21.81 -3.21
CA GLU A 372 -12.22 -21.66 -3.84
C GLU A 372 -12.38 -20.83 -5.12
N ALA A 373 -11.61 -19.74 -5.22
CA ALA A 373 -11.54 -18.91 -6.40
C ALA A 373 -11.01 -19.75 -7.57
N SER A 374 -11.59 -19.60 -8.75
CA SER A 374 -11.34 -20.40 -9.95
C SER A 374 -9.93 -20.28 -10.57
N THR A 375 -9.03 -19.46 -10.01
CA THR A 375 -7.67 -19.23 -10.53
C THR A 375 -6.59 -20.10 -9.90
N GLY A 376 -6.87 -20.82 -8.81
CA GLY A 376 -5.85 -21.57 -8.06
C GLY A 376 -4.87 -20.71 -7.25
N PHE A 377 -4.91 -19.38 -7.38
CA PHE A 377 -4.08 -18.44 -6.63
C PHE A 377 -4.87 -17.77 -5.50
N SER A 378 -4.25 -17.60 -4.35
CA SER A 378 -4.83 -16.86 -3.23
C SER A 378 -3.74 -16.23 -2.38
N PHE A 379 -4.03 -15.07 -1.75
CA PHE A 379 -3.17 -14.46 -0.76
C PHE A 379 -3.68 -14.74 0.66
N LEU A 380 -2.75 -14.81 1.60
CA LEU A 380 -3.01 -15.01 3.02
C LEU A 380 -2.72 -13.73 3.79
N PRO A 381 -3.58 -13.30 4.74
CA PRO A 381 -3.22 -12.23 5.67
C PRO A 381 -2.00 -12.63 6.49
N THR A 382 -0.99 -11.75 6.55
CA THR A 382 0.26 -12.04 7.25
C THR A 382 0.38 -11.31 8.58
N LEU A 383 -0.35 -10.19 8.75
CA LEU A 383 -0.24 -9.32 9.91
C LEU A 383 -1.34 -9.59 10.91
N GLU A 384 -0.96 -9.71 12.17
CA GLU A 384 -1.86 -9.85 13.29
C GLU A 384 -1.45 -8.94 14.44
N LEU A 385 -2.43 -8.28 15.02
CA LEU A 385 -2.23 -7.38 16.14
C LEU A 385 -2.77 -8.02 17.41
N TRP A 386 -1.97 -8.04 18.46
CA TRP A 386 -2.29 -8.66 19.74
C TRP A 386 -2.47 -7.60 20.81
N ALA A 387 -3.60 -7.65 21.50
CA ALA A 387 -3.97 -6.68 22.51
C ALA A 387 -4.52 -7.36 23.78
N SER A 388 -4.28 -6.76 24.92
CA SER A 388 -4.87 -7.19 26.19
C SER A 388 -6.18 -6.49 26.45
N VAL A 389 -7.15 -7.19 26.98
CA VAL A 389 -8.35 -6.59 27.58
C VAL A 389 -7.94 -5.88 28.86
N VAL A 390 -7.99 -4.56 28.86
CA VAL A 390 -7.58 -3.74 30.03
C VAL A 390 -8.77 -3.32 30.89
N SER A 391 -9.99 -3.35 30.33
CA SER A 391 -11.20 -2.99 31.09
C SER A 391 -12.46 -3.64 30.50
N ARG A 392 -13.41 -3.94 31.34
CA ARG A 392 -14.77 -4.36 31.01
C ARG A 392 -15.76 -3.45 31.78
N PRO A 393 -15.94 -2.19 31.36
CA PRO A 393 -16.75 -1.22 32.09
C PRO A 393 -18.25 -1.54 32.01
N GLU A 394 -18.68 -2.25 30.97
CA GLU A 394 -20.05 -2.65 30.67
C GLU A 394 -20.09 -4.10 30.16
N PRO A 395 -21.19 -4.86 30.33
CA PRO A 395 -21.27 -6.23 29.83
C PRO A 395 -21.00 -6.36 28.33
N GLY A 396 -21.46 -5.39 27.51
CA GLY A 396 -21.31 -5.39 26.04
C GLY A 396 -20.07 -4.66 25.53
N LEU A 397 -19.12 -4.29 26.39
CA LEU A 397 -17.96 -3.49 26.03
C LEU A 397 -16.69 -3.99 26.70
N ALA A 398 -15.62 -4.19 25.90
CA ALA A 398 -14.27 -4.34 26.39
C ALA A 398 -13.37 -3.24 25.81
N LEU A 399 -12.43 -2.75 26.60
CA LEU A 399 -11.38 -1.87 26.14
C LEU A 399 -10.10 -2.67 26.00
N LEU A 400 -9.45 -2.52 24.85
CA LEU A 400 -8.17 -3.15 24.51
C LEU A 400 -7.06 -2.10 24.57
N ASN A 401 -5.84 -2.51 24.96
CA ASN A 401 -4.65 -1.63 25.02
C ASN A 401 -4.01 -1.39 23.66
N VAL A 402 -4.79 -1.21 22.62
CA VAL A 402 -4.35 -0.95 21.25
C VAL A 402 -5.16 0.20 20.68
N GLY A 403 -4.53 1.09 19.92
CA GLY A 403 -5.21 2.25 19.36
C GLY A 403 -4.57 2.74 18.06
N ARG A 404 -4.88 3.99 17.68
CA ARG A 404 -4.39 4.63 16.44
C ARG A 404 -2.87 4.72 16.37
N ARG A 405 -2.17 4.63 17.49
CA ARG A 405 -0.70 4.59 17.52
C ARG A 405 -0.13 3.23 17.18
N ASP A 406 -0.96 2.19 17.11
CA ASP A 406 -0.55 0.80 16.92
C ASP A 406 -1.07 0.21 15.61
N THR A 407 -2.21 0.72 15.12
CA THR A 407 -2.88 0.30 13.88
C THR A 407 -3.59 1.48 13.24
N SER A 408 -3.93 1.37 11.96
CA SER A 408 -4.74 2.36 11.25
C SER A 408 -6.24 2.06 11.36
N ASP A 409 -7.04 3.10 11.05
CA ASP A 409 -8.49 3.05 10.93
C ASP A 409 -9.00 3.75 9.65
N ASP A 410 -8.11 4.05 8.72
CA ASP A 410 -8.38 4.78 7.48
C ASP A 410 -9.19 3.96 6.45
N GLU A 411 -9.09 2.64 6.49
CA GLU A 411 -9.82 1.72 5.60
C GLU A 411 -10.68 0.71 6.39
N GLY A 412 -10.96 1.01 7.64
CA GLY A 412 -11.74 0.19 8.54
C GLY A 412 -11.04 -0.14 9.85
N PHE A 413 -11.79 -0.62 10.83
CA PHE A 413 -11.26 -0.99 12.13
C PHE A 413 -10.62 -2.38 12.12
N PRO A 414 -9.70 -2.67 13.06
CA PRO A 414 -9.16 -4.02 13.24
C PRO A 414 -10.26 -5.06 13.47
N VAL A 415 -10.10 -6.23 12.86
CA VAL A 415 -11.09 -7.33 12.88
C VAL A 415 -10.80 -8.29 14.02
N PRO A 416 -11.70 -8.49 15.00
CA PRO A 416 -11.51 -9.49 16.05
C PRO A 416 -11.49 -10.92 15.48
N LEU A 417 -10.43 -11.69 15.80
CA LEU A 417 -10.22 -13.03 15.25
C LEU A 417 -10.36 -14.13 16.32
N GLU A 418 -9.61 -14.02 17.40
CA GLU A 418 -9.55 -15.00 18.48
C GLU A 418 -9.24 -14.35 19.83
N ALA A 419 -9.57 -15.04 20.92
CA ALA A 419 -9.17 -14.64 22.26
C ALA A 419 -8.51 -15.79 23.03
N TRP A 420 -7.65 -15.41 23.97
CA TRP A 420 -6.83 -16.30 24.78
C TRP A 420 -6.80 -15.85 26.21
N ARG A 421 -6.83 -16.82 27.15
CA ARG A 421 -6.66 -16.57 28.59
C ARG A 421 -5.30 -17.10 29.05
N PRO A 422 -4.27 -16.24 29.19
CA PRO A 422 -2.90 -16.68 29.48
C PRO A 422 -2.78 -17.59 30.70
N GLN A 423 -3.62 -17.37 31.70
CA GLN A 423 -3.57 -18.05 32.99
C GLN A 423 -4.38 -19.37 33.03
N ALA A 424 -5.17 -19.69 32.00
CA ALA A 424 -5.99 -20.87 31.97
C ALA A 424 -5.25 -22.11 31.45
N ALA A 425 -5.67 -23.31 31.83
CA ALA A 425 -5.15 -24.57 31.32
C ALA A 425 -5.50 -24.75 29.82
N ASP A 426 -6.77 -24.48 29.47
CA ASP A 426 -7.21 -24.31 28.08
C ASP A 426 -7.19 -22.80 27.78
N ARG A 427 -6.16 -22.40 27.05
CA ARG A 427 -5.85 -20.97 26.86
C ARG A 427 -6.72 -20.32 25.79
N ARG A 428 -7.18 -21.06 24.80
CA ARG A 428 -8.06 -20.52 23.73
C ARG A 428 -9.48 -20.39 24.23
N LEU A 429 -10.16 -19.31 23.85
CA LEU A 429 -11.53 -19.00 24.21
C LEU A 429 -12.43 -19.05 22.96
N PRO A 430 -12.86 -20.25 22.51
CA PRO A 430 -13.66 -20.36 21.30
C PRO A 430 -15.02 -19.68 21.49
N GLY A 431 -15.51 -18.99 20.44
CA GLY A 431 -16.82 -18.34 20.40
C GLY A 431 -16.99 -17.09 21.28
N VAL A 432 -15.98 -16.73 22.08
CA VAL A 432 -16.09 -15.57 22.99
C VAL A 432 -16.16 -14.21 22.27
N LEU A 433 -15.72 -14.19 21.01
CA LEU A 433 -15.74 -13.01 20.13
C LEU A 433 -16.81 -13.10 19.03
N ASP A 434 -17.69 -14.10 19.05
CA ASP A 434 -18.73 -14.24 18.03
C ASP A 434 -19.62 -12.98 18.00
N GLY A 435 -19.80 -12.41 16.79
CA GLY A 435 -20.54 -11.16 16.59
C GLY A 435 -19.87 -9.89 17.12
N SER A 436 -18.65 -9.99 17.68
CA SER A 436 -17.92 -8.82 18.15
C SER A 436 -17.34 -8.00 17.02
N HIS A 437 -17.15 -6.69 17.27
CA HIS A 437 -16.49 -5.77 16.36
C HIS A 437 -15.84 -4.62 17.12
N VAL A 438 -14.79 -4.05 16.55
CA VAL A 438 -14.21 -2.79 17.03
C VAL A 438 -15.08 -1.65 16.53
N SER A 439 -15.60 -0.82 17.45
CA SER A 439 -16.50 0.30 17.14
C SER A 439 -15.81 1.66 17.13
N GLY A 440 -14.53 1.73 17.51
CA GLY A 440 -13.76 2.96 17.54
C GLY A 440 -12.37 2.76 18.12
N LEU A 441 -11.47 3.70 17.79
CA LEU A 441 -10.11 3.77 18.32
C LEU A 441 -9.86 5.15 18.94
N ASN A 442 -9.26 5.15 20.13
CA ASN A 442 -8.51 6.29 20.67
C ASN A 442 -7.01 6.07 20.38
N ASP A 443 -6.15 6.97 20.88
CA ASP A 443 -4.69 6.86 20.69
C ASP A 443 -4.13 5.50 21.14
N GLN A 444 -4.60 5.00 22.30
CA GLN A 444 -4.06 3.81 22.96
C GLN A 444 -5.14 2.80 23.37
N HIS A 445 -6.39 2.99 22.93
CA HIS A 445 -7.47 2.08 23.27
C HIS A 445 -8.38 1.79 22.06
N ALA A 446 -8.80 0.52 21.94
CA ALA A 446 -9.87 0.09 21.04
C ALA A 446 -11.11 -0.26 21.83
N PHE A 447 -12.27 0.10 21.30
CA PHE A 447 -13.59 -0.18 21.85
C PHE A 447 -14.14 -1.45 21.17
N LEU A 448 -14.04 -2.59 21.85
CA LEU A 448 -14.55 -3.86 21.37
C LEU A 448 -15.97 -4.07 21.85
N ARG A 449 -16.95 -4.03 20.95
CA ARG A 449 -18.33 -4.39 21.21
C ARG A 449 -18.50 -5.90 21.10
N LEU A 450 -19.24 -6.50 22.03
CA LEU A 450 -19.41 -7.95 22.12
C LEU A 450 -20.73 -8.29 22.77
N ASP A 451 -21.14 -9.56 22.69
CA ASP A 451 -22.32 -10.04 23.40
C ASP A 451 -22.17 -9.78 24.90
N PRO A 452 -23.17 -9.20 25.57
CA PRO A 452 -23.15 -9.01 27.04
C PRO A 452 -22.89 -10.31 27.83
N ALA A 453 -23.25 -11.46 27.29
CA ALA A 453 -23.01 -12.78 27.88
C ALA A 453 -21.60 -13.34 27.58
N SER A 454 -20.78 -12.61 26.79
CA SER A 454 -19.43 -13.05 26.44
C SER A 454 -18.57 -13.28 27.70
N GLY A 455 -17.90 -14.44 27.73
CA GLY A 455 -16.96 -14.83 28.80
C GLY A 455 -15.61 -14.14 28.78
N LEU A 456 -15.39 -13.14 27.92
CA LEU A 456 -14.15 -12.36 27.83
C LEU A 456 -13.91 -11.61 29.15
N GLN A 457 -12.67 -11.60 29.66
CA GLN A 457 -12.31 -11.01 30.95
C GLN A 457 -11.11 -10.07 30.82
N VAL A 458 -10.95 -9.17 31.80
CA VAL A 458 -9.74 -8.36 31.93
C VAL A 458 -8.53 -9.28 32.07
N GLY A 459 -7.47 -8.99 31.32
CA GLY A 459 -6.25 -9.82 31.24
C GLY A 459 -6.27 -10.87 30.13
N ASP A 460 -7.42 -11.10 29.46
CA ASP A 460 -7.45 -11.92 28.26
C ASP A 460 -6.73 -11.21 27.09
N LEU A 461 -6.14 -11.98 26.18
CA LEU A 461 -5.55 -11.49 24.95
C LEU A 461 -6.57 -11.63 23.81
N VAL A 462 -6.62 -10.61 22.96
CA VAL A 462 -7.41 -10.61 21.74
C VAL A 462 -6.47 -10.50 20.55
N ARG A 463 -6.60 -11.41 19.60
CA ARG A 463 -5.96 -11.37 18.29
C ARG A 463 -6.86 -10.62 17.34
N LEU A 464 -6.31 -9.61 16.69
CA LEU A 464 -6.98 -8.74 15.74
C LEU A 464 -6.32 -8.85 14.37
N GLY A 465 -7.12 -8.96 13.32
CA GLY A 465 -6.69 -8.77 11.95
C GLY A 465 -6.54 -7.29 11.63
N VAL A 466 -5.59 -6.96 10.78
CA VAL A 466 -5.35 -5.60 10.29
C VAL A 466 -6.24 -5.33 9.08
N SER A 467 -6.82 -4.14 8.99
CA SER A 467 -7.65 -3.70 7.85
C SER A 467 -6.87 -2.99 6.75
N HIS A 468 -5.76 -2.30 7.10
CA HIS A 468 -4.88 -1.64 6.13
C HIS A 468 -3.40 -1.80 6.54
N PRO A 469 -2.63 -2.65 5.85
CA PRO A 469 -1.25 -2.97 6.21
C PRO A 469 -0.31 -1.76 6.13
N CYS A 470 -0.43 -0.94 5.07
CA CYS A 470 0.54 0.12 4.76
C CYS A 470 0.68 1.15 5.89
N THR A 471 -0.46 1.58 6.44
CA THR A 471 -0.57 2.59 7.50
C THR A 471 -0.59 1.98 8.91
N THR A 472 -0.44 0.67 9.00
CA THR A 472 -0.22 -0.05 10.26
C THR A 472 1.28 -0.33 10.46
N ILE A 473 1.96 -0.86 9.44
CA ILE A 473 3.38 -1.22 9.54
C ILE A 473 4.25 0.00 9.85
N ASP A 474 3.92 1.19 9.32
CA ASP A 474 4.67 2.43 9.53
C ASP A 474 4.73 2.91 10.99
N LYS A 475 3.93 2.31 11.86
CA LYS A 475 3.92 2.59 13.31
C LYS A 475 4.88 1.71 14.11
N TRP A 476 5.57 0.77 13.44
CA TRP A 476 6.41 -0.25 14.08
C TRP A 476 7.81 -0.27 13.47
N ASN A 477 8.83 -0.03 14.27
CA ASN A 477 10.24 -0.19 13.86
C ASN A 477 10.67 -1.66 13.82
N GLU A 478 10.01 -2.50 14.63
CA GLU A 478 10.23 -3.94 14.70
C GLU A 478 8.88 -4.65 14.71
N ILE A 479 8.75 -5.69 13.87
CA ILE A 479 7.57 -6.54 13.80
C ILE A 479 8.00 -7.95 14.22
N ALA A 480 7.35 -8.51 15.23
CA ALA A 480 7.66 -9.85 15.71
C ALA A 480 7.32 -10.90 14.64
N THR A 481 8.21 -11.87 14.44
CA THR A 481 7.98 -12.95 13.46
C THR A 481 7.44 -14.20 14.14
N VAL A 482 6.43 -14.80 13.50
CA VAL A 482 5.84 -16.09 13.88
C VAL A 482 5.76 -16.99 12.66
N ARG A 483 5.51 -18.31 12.87
CA ARG A 483 5.25 -19.26 11.79
C ARG A 483 3.99 -20.08 12.06
N GLY A 484 3.28 -20.43 11.01
CA GLY A 484 2.14 -21.35 11.05
C GLY A 484 0.95 -20.82 11.86
N SER A 485 0.71 -19.51 11.89
CA SER A 485 -0.43 -18.94 12.63
C SER A 485 -1.78 -19.40 12.09
N ALA A 486 -1.87 -19.61 10.78
CA ALA A 486 -3.10 -20.07 10.12
C ALA A 486 -3.50 -21.52 10.50
N ASP A 487 -2.53 -22.41 10.78
CA ASP A 487 -2.76 -23.83 11.05
C ASP A 487 -2.80 -24.20 12.53
N ARG A 488 -2.37 -23.29 13.43
CA ARG A 488 -2.25 -23.56 14.86
C ARG A 488 -3.56 -23.42 15.62
N ARG A 489 -4.52 -24.30 15.33
CA ARG A 489 -5.74 -24.38 16.12
C ARG A 489 -5.41 -24.78 17.56
N GLY A 490 -5.50 -23.84 18.49
CA GLY A 490 -5.42 -24.09 19.92
C GLY A 490 -4.03 -23.91 20.59
N VAL A 491 -2.96 -23.60 19.85
CA VAL A 491 -1.63 -23.35 20.43
C VAL A 491 -1.24 -21.88 20.22
N PRO A 492 -0.83 -21.14 21.30
CA PRO A 492 -0.34 -19.78 21.14
C PRO A 492 0.88 -19.74 20.20
N PRO A 493 0.97 -18.74 19.31
CA PRO A 493 2.17 -18.56 18.49
C PRO A 493 3.43 -18.40 19.36
N VAL A 494 4.55 -18.81 18.79
CA VAL A 494 5.88 -18.56 19.36
C VAL A 494 6.55 -17.50 18.51
N VAL A 495 7.02 -16.43 19.14
CA VAL A 495 7.83 -15.41 18.48
C VAL A 495 9.24 -15.95 18.31
N GLU A 496 9.72 -16.00 17.06
CA GLU A 496 11.03 -16.58 16.70
C GLU A 496 12.09 -15.50 16.46
N GLY A 497 11.67 -14.28 16.11
CA GLY A 497 12.56 -13.17 15.80
C GLY A 497 11.77 -11.90 15.50
N SER A 498 12.38 -10.99 14.72
CA SER A 498 11.73 -9.78 14.23
C SER A 498 12.22 -9.38 12.85
N ILE A 499 11.41 -8.60 12.17
CA ILE A 499 11.76 -7.86 10.95
C ILE A 499 11.82 -6.38 11.29
N THR A 500 12.94 -5.73 10.91
CA THR A 500 13.13 -4.29 11.10
C THR A 500 12.55 -3.51 9.91
N THR A 501 11.80 -2.47 10.20
CA THR A 501 11.31 -1.49 9.22
C THR A 501 12.21 -0.24 9.20
N ARG A 502 12.15 0.54 8.14
CA ARG A 502 13.01 1.73 7.90
C ARG A 502 12.18 2.93 7.43
N PHE A 503 11.06 3.20 8.13
CA PHE A 503 10.23 4.38 7.89
C PHE A 503 10.90 5.68 8.30
#